data_04e204b7d3402f854afb90b3ce39bd65
#
_entry.id   04e204b7d3402f854afb90b3ce39bd65
#
_cell.length_a   1.000
_cell.length_b   1.000
_cell.length_c   1.000
_cell.angle_alpha   90.00
_cell.angle_beta   90.00
_cell.angle_gamma   90.00
#
_symmetry.space_group_name_H-M   'P 1'
#
loop_
_entity.id
_entity.type
_entity.pdbx_description
1 polymer ?
#
loop_
_entity_poly.entity_id
_entity_poly.type
_entity_poly.pdbx_seq_one_letter_code
_entity_poly.pdbx_strand_id
1 'polypeptide(L)'
;MGYQIIAISPDSPENLVATSEKNDLNYFLYSDADGIFSKAMGIAFKAPERNLEKLFRYSDGANTGYLPVPSVFITDTSGLILFEYINPNYKTRMSSRLLIAVLQNL
;
A
#
# COMPACT_ATOMS: atom_id res chain seq x y z
N MET A 1 12.76 15.34 6.37
CA MET A 1 11.65 15.83 7.22
C MET A 1 11.39 14.96 8.45
N GLY A 2 12.19 13.96 8.70
CA GLY A 2 12.04 13.12 9.89
C GLY A 2 10.91 12.10 9.85
N TYR A 3 10.31 11.88 8.68
CA TYR A 3 9.28 10.85 8.50
C TYR A 3 9.88 9.57 7.93
N GLN A 4 9.42 8.44 8.45
CA GLN A 4 9.73 7.14 7.90
C GLN A 4 8.65 6.72 6.92
N ILE A 5 9.05 6.25 5.73
CA ILE A 5 8.12 5.78 4.72
C ILE A 5 8.01 4.26 4.81
N ILE A 6 6.78 3.77 4.86
CA ILE A 6 6.45 2.36 4.83
C ILE A 6 5.47 2.15 3.68
N ALA A 7 5.79 1.25 2.77
CA ALA A 7 4.89 0.85 1.69
C ALA A 7 4.35 -0.54 1.96
N ILE A 8 3.07 -0.74 1.67
CA ILE A 8 2.38 -2.01 1.89
C ILE A 8 1.75 -2.45 0.57
N SER A 9 2.00 -3.70 0.19
CA SER A 9 1.61 -4.25 -1.11
C SER A 9 0.90 -5.60 -0.94
N PRO A 10 -0.04 -5.95 -1.84
CA PRO A 10 -0.64 -7.28 -1.87
C PRO A 10 0.29 -8.37 -2.42
N ASP A 11 1.49 -8.04 -2.85
CA ASP A 11 2.47 -9.03 -3.31
C ASP A 11 3.00 -9.86 -2.14
N SER A 12 3.44 -11.09 -2.42
CA SER A 12 4.05 -11.95 -1.42
C SER A 12 5.40 -11.38 -0.94
N PRO A 13 5.88 -11.78 0.25
CA PRO A 13 7.18 -11.32 0.74
C PRO A 13 8.33 -11.63 -0.24
N GLU A 14 8.31 -12.77 -0.89
CA GLU A 14 9.33 -13.18 -1.85
C GLU A 14 9.34 -12.26 -3.07
N ASN A 15 8.15 -11.91 -3.58
CA ASN A 15 8.02 -10.99 -4.70
C ASN A 15 8.42 -9.56 -4.33
N LEU A 16 8.21 -9.14 -3.08
CA LEU A 16 8.64 -7.83 -2.60
C LEU A 16 10.16 -7.74 -2.49
N VAL A 17 10.83 -8.80 -2.06
CA VAL A 17 12.29 -8.84 -2.04
C VAL A 17 12.85 -8.63 -3.45
N ALA A 18 12.31 -9.33 -4.44
CA ALA A 18 12.71 -9.18 -5.83
C ALA A 18 12.49 -7.75 -6.34
N THR A 19 11.35 -7.14 -6.01
CA THR A 19 11.03 -5.76 -6.38
C THR A 19 11.99 -4.78 -5.74
N SER A 20 12.27 -4.93 -4.46
CA SER A 20 13.18 -4.07 -3.71
C SER A 20 14.59 -4.11 -4.28
N GLU A 21 15.10 -5.29 -4.58
CA GLU A 21 16.42 -5.46 -5.19
C GLU A 21 16.49 -4.86 -6.59
N LYS A 22 15.45 -5.09 -7.40
CA LYS A 22 15.40 -4.59 -8.79
C LYS A 22 15.37 -3.06 -8.84
N ASN A 23 14.66 -2.41 -7.93
CA ASN A 23 14.41 -0.96 -7.95
C ASN A 23 15.28 -0.19 -6.98
N ASP A 24 16.16 -0.85 -6.22
CA ASP A 24 17.05 -0.22 -5.25
C ASP A 24 16.30 0.73 -4.30
N LEU A 25 15.22 0.21 -3.69
CA LEU A 25 14.35 1.00 -2.83
C LEU A 25 15.03 1.27 -1.48
N ASN A 26 14.90 2.50 -0.99
CA ASN A 26 15.48 2.94 0.28
C ASN A 26 14.43 3.15 1.37
N TYR A 27 13.24 2.56 1.23
CA TYR A 27 12.18 2.56 2.25
C TYR A 27 11.69 1.13 2.48
N PHE A 28 10.93 0.93 3.55
CA PHE A 28 10.46 -0.40 3.92
C PHE A 28 9.26 -0.82 3.08
N LEU A 29 9.29 -2.07 2.60
CA LEU A 29 8.18 -2.72 1.93
C LEU A 29 7.64 -3.85 2.81
N TYR A 30 6.33 -3.89 3.02
CA TYR A 30 5.66 -4.96 3.76
C TYR A 30 4.60 -5.62 2.89
N SER A 31 4.45 -6.93 3.07
CA SER A 31 3.44 -7.70 2.36
C SER A 31 2.11 -7.70 3.10
N ASP A 32 1.03 -7.43 2.37
CA ASP A 32 -0.34 -7.68 2.81
C ASP A 32 -0.97 -8.70 1.85
N ALA A 33 -0.25 -9.79 1.58
CA ALA A 33 -0.65 -10.76 0.57
C ALA A 33 -2.03 -11.37 0.83
N ASP A 34 -2.39 -11.60 2.09
CA ASP A 34 -3.71 -12.13 2.47
C ASP A 34 -4.80 -11.06 2.60
N GLY A 35 -4.43 -9.78 2.48
CA GLY A 35 -5.39 -8.68 2.54
C GLY A 35 -5.91 -8.33 3.93
N ILE A 36 -5.36 -8.92 4.99
CA ILE A 36 -5.85 -8.70 6.37
C ILE A 36 -5.69 -7.24 6.78
N PHE A 37 -4.54 -6.63 6.51
CA PHE A 37 -4.30 -5.23 6.85
C PHE A 37 -5.26 -4.30 6.10
N SER A 38 -5.41 -4.47 4.80
CA SER A 38 -6.30 -3.64 3.98
C SER A 38 -7.75 -3.75 4.43
N LYS A 39 -8.20 -4.95 4.81
CA LYS A 39 -9.54 -5.15 5.36
C LYS A 39 -9.70 -4.46 6.70
N ALA A 40 -8.71 -4.57 7.58
CA ALA A 40 -8.75 -3.92 8.89
C ALA A 40 -8.78 -2.40 8.78
N MET A 41 -8.09 -1.83 7.78
CA MET A 41 -8.11 -0.39 7.52
C MET A 41 -9.35 0.08 6.77
N GLY A 42 -10.22 -0.83 6.34
CA GLY A 42 -11.44 -0.49 5.62
C GLY A 42 -11.21 -0.05 4.19
N ILE A 43 -10.08 -0.37 3.59
CA ILE A 43 -9.73 0.04 2.22
C ILE A 43 -9.68 -1.12 1.22
N ALA A 44 -10.03 -2.34 1.63
CA ALA A 44 -10.07 -3.48 0.72
C ALA A 44 -11.32 -3.43 -0.15
N PHE A 45 -11.17 -3.68 -1.45
CA PHE A 45 -12.28 -3.83 -2.36
C PHE A 45 -12.10 -5.08 -3.22
N LYS A 46 -13.22 -5.60 -3.74
CA LYS A 46 -13.18 -6.79 -4.59
C LYS A 46 -12.52 -6.46 -5.92
N ALA A 47 -11.46 -7.20 -6.26
CA ALA A 47 -10.71 -6.96 -7.48
C ALA A 47 -11.56 -7.29 -8.72
N PRO A 48 -11.39 -6.51 -9.82
CA PRO A 48 -11.99 -6.88 -11.10
C PRO A 48 -11.52 -8.27 -11.55
N GLU A 49 -12.40 -9.00 -12.21
CA GLU A 49 -12.12 -10.38 -12.65
C GLU A 49 -10.82 -10.48 -13.46
N ARG A 50 -10.55 -9.48 -14.30
CA ARG A 50 -9.32 -9.42 -15.11
C ARG A 50 -8.03 -9.35 -14.29
N ASN A 51 -8.11 -8.98 -13.01
CA ASN A 51 -6.94 -8.86 -12.14
C ASN A 51 -6.73 -10.07 -11.23
N LEU A 52 -7.67 -11.00 -11.17
CA LEU A 52 -7.64 -12.10 -10.20
C LEU A 52 -6.42 -13.01 -10.39
N GLU A 53 -6.09 -13.35 -11.63
CA GLU A 53 -4.95 -14.20 -11.92
C GLU A 53 -3.63 -13.57 -11.48
N LYS A 54 -3.45 -12.28 -11.77
CA LYS A 54 -2.25 -11.54 -11.36
C LYS A 54 -2.13 -11.47 -9.85
N LEU A 55 -3.23 -11.16 -9.16
CA LEU A 55 -3.25 -11.11 -7.69
C LEU A 55 -2.87 -12.44 -7.08
N PHE A 56 -3.46 -13.52 -7.58
CA PHE A 56 -3.16 -14.86 -7.10
C PHE A 56 -1.69 -15.18 -7.29
N ARG A 57 -1.14 -14.90 -8.46
CA ARG A 57 0.25 -15.20 -8.79
C ARG A 57 1.23 -14.35 -7.98
N TYR A 58 1.03 -13.03 -7.89
CA TYR A 58 1.96 -12.14 -7.18
C TYR A 58 1.87 -12.26 -5.66
N SER A 59 0.77 -12.75 -5.14
CA SER A 59 0.61 -13.03 -3.71
C SER A 59 1.00 -14.44 -3.32
N ASP A 60 1.47 -15.25 -4.28
CA ASP A 60 1.76 -16.68 -4.10
C ASP A 60 0.55 -17.45 -3.58
N GLY A 61 -0.64 -17.10 -4.07
CA GLY A 61 -1.89 -17.78 -3.74
C GLY A 61 -2.56 -17.31 -2.46
N ALA A 62 -2.00 -16.34 -1.75
CA ALA A 62 -2.56 -15.87 -0.48
C ALA A 62 -3.74 -14.91 -0.65
N ASN A 63 -3.79 -14.17 -1.75
CA ASN A 63 -4.85 -13.19 -1.99
C ASN A 63 -6.10 -13.87 -2.54
N THR A 64 -7.25 -13.59 -1.92
CA THR A 64 -8.53 -14.19 -2.27
C THR A 64 -9.38 -13.29 -3.18
N GLY A 65 -8.77 -12.31 -3.84
CA GLY A 65 -9.45 -11.46 -4.82
C GLY A 65 -9.76 -10.05 -4.32
N TYR A 66 -8.99 -9.53 -3.37
CA TYR A 66 -9.16 -8.18 -2.85
C TYR A 66 -7.93 -7.32 -3.12
N LEU A 67 -8.19 -6.08 -3.48
CA LEU A 67 -7.16 -5.05 -3.68
C LEU A 67 -7.34 -3.93 -2.66
N PRO A 68 -6.25 -3.27 -2.25
CA PRO A 68 -6.39 -2.05 -1.47
C PRO A 68 -6.74 -0.87 -2.37
N VAL A 69 -7.64 -0.01 -1.90
CA VAL A 69 -7.81 1.31 -2.50
C VAL A 69 -6.51 2.09 -2.31
N PRO A 70 -6.00 2.79 -3.34
CA PRO A 70 -4.80 3.63 -3.18
C PRO A 70 -4.97 4.60 -2.03
N SER A 71 -4.09 4.52 -1.04
CA SER A 71 -4.24 5.26 0.20
C SER A 71 -2.88 5.67 0.75
N VAL A 72 -2.87 6.79 1.46
CA VAL A 72 -1.72 7.25 2.24
C VAL A 72 -2.22 7.61 3.62
N PHE A 73 -1.55 7.09 4.64
CA PHE A 73 -1.84 7.41 6.03
C PHE A 73 -0.58 8.00 6.67
N ILE A 74 -0.75 9.07 7.41
CA ILE A 74 0.34 9.67 8.19
C ILE A 74 -0.03 9.55 9.66
N THR A 75 0.86 8.92 10.43
CA THR A 75 0.63 8.70 11.86
C THR A 75 1.73 9.35 12.68
N ASP A 76 1.44 9.61 13.95
CA ASP A 76 2.48 9.93 14.92
C ASP A 76 3.12 8.63 15.45
N THR A 77 4.08 8.75 16.35
CA THR A 77 4.79 7.59 16.90
C THR A 77 3.93 6.72 17.81
N SER A 78 2.76 7.19 18.24
CA SER A 78 1.80 6.41 19.04
C SER A 78 0.83 5.61 18.17
N GLY A 79 0.84 5.83 16.85
CA GLY A 79 -0.08 5.19 15.91
C GLY A 79 -1.35 5.99 15.65
N LEU A 80 -1.47 7.20 16.20
CA LEU A 80 -2.60 8.07 15.91
C LEU A 80 -2.51 8.58 14.47
N ILE A 81 -3.59 8.39 13.71
CA ILE A 81 -3.66 8.87 12.32
C ILE A 81 -3.88 10.38 12.33
N LEU A 82 -2.92 11.11 11.76
CA LEU A 82 -2.97 12.58 11.64
C LEU A 82 -3.55 13.03 10.32
N PHE A 83 -3.44 12.22 9.29
CA PHE A 83 -3.90 12.53 7.95
C PHE A 83 -4.16 11.25 7.19
N GLU A 84 -5.21 11.24 6.37
CA GLU A 84 -5.47 10.13 5.46
C GLU A 84 -5.87 10.65 4.09
N TYR A 85 -5.41 9.95 3.06
CA TYR A 85 -5.79 10.17 1.67
C TYR A 85 -6.24 8.83 1.09
N ILE A 86 -7.48 8.75 0.71
CA ILE A 86 -8.07 7.53 0.14
C ILE A 86 -8.75 7.90 -1.18
N ASN A 87 -8.29 7.31 -2.28
CA ASN A 87 -8.84 7.61 -3.59
C ASN A 87 -9.48 6.34 -4.20
N PRO A 88 -10.83 6.29 -4.32
CA PRO A 88 -11.52 5.15 -4.91
C PRO A 88 -11.12 4.86 -6.37
N ASN A 89 -10.59 5.85 -7.08
CA ASN A 89 -10.01 5.61 -8.40
C ASN A 89 -8.62 4.99 -8.24
N TYR A 90 -8.57 3.64 -8.27
CA TYR A 90 -7.33 2.90 -8.03
C TYR A 90 -6.23 3.17 -9.06
N LYS A 91 -6.53 3.85 -10.16
CA LYS A 91 -5.56 4.24 -11.19
C LYS A 91 -4.86 5.56 -10.86
N THR A 92 -5.34 6.29 -9.86
CA THR A 92 -4.80 7.59 -9.48
C THR A 92 -4.18 7.51 -8.09
N ARG A 93 -2.93 7.91 -7.98
CA ARG A 93 -2.19 7.94 -6.72
C ARG A 93 -2.03 9.38 -6.23
N MET A 94 -1.81 9.54 -4.92
CA MET A 94 -1.44 10.83 -4.36
C MET A 94 -0.12 11.31 -4.96
N SER A 95 -0.07 12.55 -5.44
CA SER A 95 1.18 13.09 -5.97
C SER A 95 2.19 13.31 -4.85
N SER A 96 3.49 13.16 -5.15
CA SER A 96 4.55 13.46 -4.18
C SER A 96 4.52 14.93 -3.76
N ARG A 97 4.12 15.81 -4.67
CA ARG A 97 4.01 17.24 -4.41
C ARG A 97 2.96 17.53 -3.33
N LEU A 98 1.79 16.89 -3.43
CA LEU A 98 0.75 17.02 -2.42
C LEU A 98 1.20 16.43 -1.09
N LEU A 99 1.83 15.26 -1.11
CA LEU A 99 2.33 14.61 0.09
C LEU A 99 3.34 15.50 0.84
N ILE A 100 4.29 16.10 0.12
CA ILE A 100 5.27 17.00 0.71
C ILE A 100 4.58 18.21 1.34
N ALA A 101 3.62 18.81 0.64
CA ALA A 101 2.87 19.95 1.17
C ALA A 101 2.15 19.61 2.47
N VAL A 102 1.53 18.43 2.55
CA VAL A 102 0.87 17.96 3.78
C VAL A 102 1.88 17.79 4.91
N LEU A 103 3.00 17.11 4.65
CA LEU A 103 4.03 16.85 5.66
C LEU A 103 4.63 18.15 6.22
N GLN A 104 4.75 19.18 5.40
CA GLN A 104 5.28 20.48 5.83
C GLN A 104 4.28 21.26 6.73
N ASN A 105 3.02 20.89 6.74
CA ASN A 105 1.95 21.59 7.46
C ASN A 105 1.35 20.81 8.63
N LEU A 106 1.89 19.66 8.93
CA LEU A 106 1.44 18.85 10.09
C LEU A 106 2.07 19.30 11.39
#